data_de0581ccdd0f44abdd75f85ce7f95a66
#
_entry.id   de0581ccdd0f44abdd75f85ce7f95a66
#
_cell.length_a   1.000
_cell.length_b   1.000
_cell.length_c   1.000
_cell.angle_alpha   90.00
_cell.angle_beta   90.00
_cell.angle_gamma   90.00
#
_symmetry.space_group_name_H-M   'P 1'
#
loop_
_entity.id
_entity.type
_entity.pdbx_description
1 polymer ?
#
loop_
_entity_poly.entity_id
_entity_poly.type
_entity_poly.pdbx_seq_one_letter_code
_entity_poly.pdbx_strand_id
1 'polypeptide(L)'
;MSNTNNTFASTKNKTVMLTTMGLLTAIVVVLQAMAIAIRFGVFNITLVLVPIVVGAALYGWKAGAWLGFVFGVVVLFTDAGAFLAINIPGTIITVLLKGTLAGVAAGLIYSLFSRKNDILGVIGAGIVSPIVNTGIFLLGCLVFFYDTIAQLSLIHI
;
A
#
# COMPACT_ATOMS: atom_id res chain seq x y z
N MET A 1 18.13 28.41 29.21
CA MET A 1 16.86 27.72 29.51
C MET A 1 15.95 27.43 28.32
N SER A 2 16.26 27.87 27.12
CA SER A 2 15.39 27.66 25.93
C SER A 2 15.56 26.32 25.21
N ASN A 3 16.61 25.57 25.51
CA ASN A 3 16.94 24.34 24.73
C ASN A 3 16.20 23.07 25.20
N THR A 4 15.76 23.03 26.44
CA THR A 4 15.03 21.87 27.00
C THR A 4 13.60 21.75 26.47
N ASN A 5 12.90 22.87 26.28
CA ASN A 5 11.51 22.87 25.81
C ASN A 5 11.41 22.37 24.35
N ASN A 6 12.39 22.67 23.52
CA ASN A 6 12.43 22.20 22.14
C ASN A 6 12.70 20.70 22.03
N THR A 7 13.49 20.14 22.95
CA THR A 7 13.78 18.70 23.00
C THR A 7 12.56 17.90 23.43
N PHE A 8 11.81 18.36 24.43
CA PHE A 8 10.58 17.69 24.88
C PHE A 8 9.46 17.73 23.83
N ALA A 9 9.28 18.88 23.16
CA ALA A 9 8.31 19.01 22.07
C ALA A 9 8.64 18.09 20.88
N SER A 10 9.92 18.02 20.49
CA SER A 10 10.41 17.13 19.43
C SER A 10 10.20 15.66 19.76
N THR A 11 10.48 15.26 21.01
CA THR A 11 10.30 13.88 21.48
C THR A 11 8.81 13.50 21.51
N LYS A 12 7.94 14.39 21.99
CA LYS A 12 6.49 14.18 21.99
C LYS A 12 5.94 13.97 20.58
N ASN A 13 6.38 14.78 19.62
CA ASN A 13 5.96 14.65 18.23
C ASN A 13 6.41 13.32 17.59
N LYS A 14 7.62 12.86 17.90
CA LYS A 14 8.12 11.55 17.45
C LYS A 14 7.33 10.40 18.06
N THR A 15 6.99 10.47 19.34
CA THR A 15 6.21 9.44 20.02
C THR A 15 4.78 9.36 19.45
N VAL A 16 4.12 10.50 19.21
CA VAL A 16 2.81 10.55 18.58
C VAL A 16 2.85 9.96 17.17
N MET A 17 3.86 10.31 16.38
CA MET A 17 4.04 9.75 15.04
C MET A 17 4.21 8.22 15.07
N LEU A 18 5.05 7.69 15.95
CA LEU A 18 5.27 6.25 16.11
C LEU A 18 3.99 5.52 16.53
N THR A 19 3.24 6.08 17.49
CA THR A 19 1.99 5.50 17.98
C THR A 19 0.93 5.49 16.86
N THR A 20 0.79 6.58 16.13
CA THR A 20 -0.16 6.68 15.01
C THR A 20 0.22 5.73 13.88
N MET A 21 1.51 5.65 13.53
CA MET A 21 1.99 4.71 12.51
C MET A 21 1.79 3.25 12.94
N GLY A 22 2.00 2.93 14.21
CA GLY A 22 1.70 1.61 14.76
C GLY A 22 0.21 1.26 14.68
N LEU A 23 -0.65 2.21 15.01
CA LEU A 23 -2.10 2.04 14.91
C LEU A 23 -2.55 1.84 13.45
N LEU A 24 -2.07 2.67 12.53
CA LEU A 24 -2.38 2.53 11.10
C LEU A 24 -1.85 1.20 10.54
N THR A 25 -0.66 0.77 10.94
CA THR A 25 -0.11 -0.54 10.59
C THR A 25 -1.02 -1.67 11.06
N ALA A 26 -1.50 -1.62 12.30
CA ALA A 26 -2.44 -2.61 12.84
C ALA A 26 -3.76 -2.62 12.06
N ILE A 27 -4.30 -1.45 11.70
CA ILE A 27 -5.52 -1.33 10.90
C ILE A 27 -5.33 -1.95 9.51
N VAL A 28 -4.19 -1.69 8.85
CA VAL A 28 -3.86 -2.31 7.55
C VAL A 28 -3.84 -3.84 7.64
N VAL A 29 -3.20 -4.38 8.67
CA VAL A 29 -3.12 -5.84 8.91
C VAL A 29 -4.51 -6.44 9.14
N VAL A 30 -5.30 -5.82 10.02
CA VAL A 30 -6.65 -6.31 10.36
C VAL A 30 -7.59 -6.23 9.16
N LEU A 31 -7.60 -5.11 8.44
CA LEU A 31 -8.46 -4.96 7.26
C LEU A 31 -8.09 -5.96 6.16
N GLN A 32 -6.79 -6.23 5.94
CA GLN A 32 -6.35 -7.22 4.98
C GLN A 32 -6.73 -8.64 5.42
N ALA A 33 -6.59 -8.97 6.70
CA ALA A 33 -7.01 -10.25 7.24
C ALA A 33 -8.54 -10.45 7.12
N MET A 34 -9.32 -9.40 7.37
CA MET A 34 -10.78 -9.43 7.21
C MET A 34 -11.21 -9.55 5.74
N ALA A 35 -10.44 -8.99 4.82
CA ALA A 35 -10.73 -9.09 3.39
C ALA A 35 -10.76 -10.54 2.87
N ILE A 36 -10.07 -11.46 3.53
CA ILE A 36 -10.12 -12.90 3.22
C ILE A 36 -11.47 -13.50 3.62
N ALA A 37 -12.00 -13.09 4.79
CA ALA A 37 -13.25 -13.60 5.31
C ALA A 37 -14.47 -13.08 4.51
N ILE A 38 -14.35 -11.91 3.91
CA ILE A 38 -15.40 -11.24 3.15
C ILE A 38 -14.96 -11.11 1.69
N ARG A 39 -14.92 -12.21 0.97
CA ARG A 39 -14.61 -12.20 -0.48
C ARG A 39 -15.78 -11.69 -1.31
N PHE A 40 -16.06 -10.41 -1.23
CA PHE A 40 -16.98 -9.72 -2.13
C PHE A 40 -16.22 -8.79 -3.08
N GLY A 41 -15.46 -9.36 -4.03
CA GLY A 41 -14.93 -8.66 -5.20
C GLY A 41 -13.96 -7.49 -4.94
N VAL A 42 -14.00 -6.52 -5.83
CA VAL A 42 -13.07 -5.39 -5.96
C VAL A 42 -13.07 -4.43 -4.75
N PHE A 43 -14.12 -4.41 -3.94
CA PHE A 43 -14.29 -3.46 -2.82
C PHE A 43 -13.31 -3.67 -1.66
N ASN A 44 -12.82 -4.87 -1.43
CA ASN A 44 -11.95 -5.18 -0.30
C ASN A 44 -10.55 -4.55 -0.43
N ILE A 45 -10.02 -4.52 -1.66
CA ILE A 45 -8.71 -3.95 -1.95
C ILE A 45 -8.70 -2.43 -1.69
N THR A 46 -9.80 -1.77 -1.99
CA THR A 46 -9.92 -0.31 -1.84
C THR A 46 -9.95 0.13 -0.37
N LEU A 47 -10.61 -0.62 0.51
CA LEU A 47 -10.70 -0.28 1.93
C LEU A 47 -9.33 -0.33 2.64
N VAL A 48 -8.49 -1.28 2.31
CA VAL A 48 -7.13 -1.38 2.89
C VAL A 48 -6.24 -0.22 2.44
N LEU A 49 -6.47 0.34 1.27
CA LEU A 49 -5.71 1.50 0.79
C LEU A 49 -6.06 2.80 1.55
N VAL A 50 -7.24 2.90 2.18
CA VAL A 50 -7.64 4.10 2.95
C VAL A 50 -6.63 4.42 4.07
N PRO A 51 -6.28 3.53 5.01
CA PRO A 51 -5.29 3.84 6.03
C PRO A 51 -3.89 4.12 5.45
N ILE A 52 -3.54 3.55 4.29
CA ILE A 52 -2.28 3.84 3.60
C ILE A 52 -2.27 5.30 3.11
N VAL A 53 -3.35 5.74 2.47
CA VAL A 53 -3.52 7.13 2.00
C VAL A 53 -3.54 8.10 3.17
N VAL A 54 -4.23 7.77 4.26
CA VAL A 54 -4.27 8.60 5.48
C VAL A 54 -2.88 8.73 6.09
N GLY A 55 -2.14 7.64 6.23
CA GLY A 55 -0.77 7.68 6.73
C GLY A 55 0.18 8.49 5.85
N ALA A 56 0.04 8.34 4.53
CA ALA A 56 0.78 9.12 3.54
C ALA A 56 0.44 10.62 3.60
N ALA A 57 -0.83 10.97 3.83
CA ALA A 57 -1.28 12.35 3.99
C ALA A 57 -0.75 12.99 5.28
N LEU A 58 -0.73 12.26 6.39
CA LEU A 58 -0.29 12.76 7.69
C LEU A 58 1.23 12.90 7.81
N TYR A 59 1.98 11.93 7.31
CA TYR A 59 3.43 11.80 7.56
C TYR A 59 4.29 11.74 6.29
N GLY A 60 3.68 11.93 5.13
CA GLY A 60 4.36 11.99 3.85
C GLY A 60 4.59 10.63 3.18
N TRP A 61 5.28 10.67 2.05
CA TRP A 61 5.50 9.52 1.17
C TRP A 61 6.25 8.35 1.84
N LYS A 62 7.12 8.63 2.82
CA LYS A 62 7.85 7.59 3.58
C LYS A 62 6.91 6.74 4.43
N ALA A 63 5.94 7.38 5.06
CA ALA A 63 4.91 6.67 5.83
C ALA A 63 3.98 5.85 4.92
N GLY A 64 3.61 6.43 3.77
CA GLY A 64 2.87 5.70 2.74
C GLY A 64 3.64 4.46 2.23
N ALA A 65 4.95 4.61 1.97
CA ALA A 65 5.82 3.50 1.58
C ALA A 65 5.86 2.39 2.63
N TRP A 66 5.99 2.74 3.90
CA TRP A 66 5.99 1.78 5.01
C TRP A 66 4.67 1.01 5.10
N LEU A 67 3.54 1.72 5.12
CA LEU A 67 2.21 1.09 5.20
C LEU A 67 1.92 0.24 3.96
N GLY A 68 2.32 0.70 2.78
CA GLY A 68 2.21 -0.05 1.54
C GLY A 68 3.10 -1.31 1.52
N PHE A 69 4.29 -1.25 2.11
CA PHE A 69 5.17 -2.41 2.29
C PHE A 69 4.53 -3.43 3.23
N VAL A 70 4.04 -3.00 4.40
CA VAL A 70 3.32 -3.88 5.34
C VAL A 70 2.11 -4.53 4.67
N PHE A 71 1.32 -3.77 3.93
CA PHE A 71 0.21 -4.29 3.13
C PHE A 71 0.69 -5.39 2.16
N GLY A 72 1.78 -5.14 1.42
CA GLY A 72 2.36 -6.14 0.52
C GLY A 72 2.78 -7.42 1.23
N VAL A 73 3.41 -7.30 2.40
CA VAL A 73 3.80 -8.48 3.21
C VAL A 73 2.57 -9.27 3.66
N VAL A 74 1.53 -8.60 4.15
CA VAL A 74 0.30 -9.29 4.59
C VAL A 74 -0.38 -9.99 3.40
N VAL A 75 -0.45 -9.34 2.23
CA VAL A 75 -1.00 -9.93 1.00
C VAL A 75 -0.24 -11.18 0.58
N LEU A 76 1.09 -11.22 0.74
CA LEU A 76 1.89 -12.42 0.46
C LEU A 76 1.44 -13.63 1.28
N PHE A 77 1.10 -13.43 2.54
CA PHE A 77 0.65 -14.52 3.41
C PHE A 77 -0.83 -14.87 3.22
N THR A 78 -1.64 -13.94 2.73
CA THR A 78 -3.10 -14.08 2.71
C THR A 78 -3.65 -14.44 1.33
N ASP A 79 -3.20 -13.75 0.28
CA ASP A 79 -3.81 -13.84 -1.05
C ASP A 79 -2.88 -14.38 -2.13
N ALA A 80 -1.57 -14.37 -1.90
CA ALA A 80 -0.60 -14.70 -2.93
C ALA A 80 -0.37 -16.22 -3.11
N GLY A 81 -1.03 -17.07 -2.33
CA GLY A 81 -0.79 -18.53 -2.35
C GLY A 81 -0.88 -19.17 -3.73
N ALA A 82 -1.85 -18.80 -4.54
CA ALA A 82 -2.01 -19.30 -5.90
C ALA A 82 -0.87 -18.87 -6.84
N PHE A 83 -0.39 -17.64 -6.70
CA PHE A 83 0.71 -17.10 -7.51
C PHE A 83 2.08 -17.60 -7.04
N LEU A 84 2.25 -17.84 -5.73
CA LEU A 84 3.44 -18.45 -5.17
C LEU A 84 3.68 -19.87 -5.69
N ALA A 85 2.62 -20.62 -5.98
CA ALA A 85 2.71 -21.94 -6.56
C ALA A 85 3.28 -21.95 -7.99
N ILE A 86 3.15 -20.82 -8.71
CA ILE A 86 3.62 -20.70 -10.10
C ILE A 86 5.04 -20.12 -10.14
N ASN A 87 5.29 -19.01 -9.46
CA ASN A 87 6.59 -18.33 -9.46
C ASN A 87 6.81 -17.57 -8.14
N ILE A 88 7.58 -18.17 -7.24
CA ILE A 88 7.84 -17.63 -5.90
C ILE A 88 8.53 -16.26 -5.96
N PRO A 89 9.71 -16.08 -6.63
CA PRO A 89 10.41 -14.80 -6.62
C PRO A 89 9.62 -13.71 -7.35
N GLY A 90 8.97 -14.01 -8.46
CA GLY A 90 8.15 -13.06 -9.22
C GLY A 90 6.97 -12.55 -8.41
N THR A 91 6.29 -13.42 -7.67
CA THR A 91 5.16 -13.05 -6.81
C THR A 91 5.60 -12.14 -5.67
N ILE A 92 6.68 -12.49 -4.97
CA ILE A 92 7.20 -11.69 -3.85
C ILE A 92 7.55 -10.28 -4.32
N ILE A 93 8.31 -10.15 -5.41
CA ILE A 93 8.72 -8.87 -5.96
C ILE A 93 7.50 -8.05 -6.38
N THR A 94 6.57 -8.65 -7.14
CA THR A 94 5.39 -7.95 -7.65
C THR A 94 4.49 -7.45 -6.52
N VAL A 95 4.21 -8.27 -5.53
CA VAL A 95 3.29 -7.93 -4.42
C VAL A 95 3.91 -6.87 -3.50
N LEU A 96 5.19 -6.96 -3.19
CA LEU A 96 5.87 -5.94 -2.39
C LEU A 96 5.97 -4.61 -3.15
N LEU A 97 6.33 -4.64 -4.42
CA LEU A 97 6.43 -3.44 -5.25
C LEU A 97 5.07 -2.74 -5.40
N LYS A 98 4.01 -3.48 -5.72
CA LYS A 98 2.68 -2.86 -5.91
C LYS A 98 2.21 -2.11 -4.66
N GLY A 99 2.35 -2.72 -3.48
CA GLY A 99 1.96 -2.12 -2.22
C GLY A 99 2.80 -0.89 -1.87
N THR A 100 4.13 -1.05 -1.92
CA THR A 100 5.07 0.04 -1.59
C THR A 100 4.92 1.22 -2.53
N LEU A 101 4.88 0.99 -3.84
CA LEU A 101 4.75 2.05 -4.84
C LEU A 101 3.38 2.72 -4.81
N ALA A 102 2.30 2.00 -4.50
CA ALA A 102 0.99 2.60 -4.28
C ALA A 102 1.00 3.57 -3.09
N GLY A 103 1.66 3.20 -1.99
CA GLY A 103 1.83 4.06 -0.83
C GLY A 103 2.72 5.29 -1.10
N VAL A 104 3.83 5.10 -1.83
CA VAL A 104 4.70 6.21 -2.28
C VAL A 104 3.93 7.17 -3.18
N ALA A 105 3.22 6.64 -4.18
CA ALA A 105 2.43 7.44 -5.12
C ALA A 105 1.34 8.24 -4.39
N ALA A 106 0.65 7.64 -3.43
CA ALA A 106 -0.33 8.33 -2.59
C ALA A 106 0.29 9.53 -1.87
N GLY A 107 1.46 9.34 -1.25
CA GLY A 107 2.17 10.41 -0.54
C GLY A 107 2.68 11.52 -1.46
N LEU A 108 3.20 11.19 -2.63
CA LEU A 108 3.67 12.17 -3.61
C LEU A 108 2.50 12.98 -4.19
N ILE A 109 1.42 12.33 -4.58
CA ILE A 109 0.22 13.00 -5.11
C ILE A 109 -0.41 13.88 -4.05
N TYR A 110 -0.53 13.39 -2.81
CA TYR A 110 -1.00 14.22 -1.72
C TYR A 110 -0.14 15.48 -1.56
N SER A 111 1.18 15.35 -1.48
CA SER A 111 2.09 16.49 -1.31
C SER A 111 2.04 17.49 -2.46
N LEU A 112 1.72 17.04 -3.67
CA LEU A 112 1.61 17.89 -4.86
C LEU A 112 0.30 18.70 -4.85
N PHE A 113 -0.82 18.06 -4.54
CA PHE A 113 -2.15 18.68 -4.58
C PHE A 113 -2.54 19.41 -3.30
N SER A 114 -2.02 19.00 -2.13
CA SER A 114 -2.28 19.66 -0.84
C SER A 114 -1.76 21.11 -0.79
N ARG A 115 -0.84 21.47 -1.68
CA ARG A 115 -0.40 22.88 -1.83
C ARG A 115 -1.52 23.83 -2.24
N LYS A 116 -2.58 23.30 -2.88
CA LYS A 116 -3.78 24.09 -3.27
C LYS A 116 -4.94 23.85 -2.33
N ASN A 117 -5.23 22.60 -2.01
CA ASN A 117 -6.30 22.19 -1.09
C ASN A 117 -6.01 20.78 -0.55
N ASP A 118 -6.07 20.61 0.77
CA ASP A 118 -5.87 19.31 1.42
C ASP A 118 -6.88 18.26 0.97
N ILE A 119 -8.13 18.67 0.72
CA ILE A 119 -9.18 17.77 0.22
C ILE A 119 -8.83 17.22 -1.17
N LEU A 120 -8.34 18.07 -2.07
CA LEU A 120 -7.87 17.63 -3.40
C LEU A 120 -6.67 16.69 -3.30
N GLY A 121 -5.78 16.92 -2.33
CA GLY A 121 -4.66 16.03 -2.05
C GLY A 121 -5.12 14.63 -1.65
N VAL A 122 -6.08 14.53 -0.74
CA VAL A 122 -6.64 13.24 -0.28
C VAL A 122 -7.39 12.52 -1.39
N ILE A 123 -8.23 13.23 -2.14
CA ILE A 123 -8.98 12.65 -3.27
C ILE A 123 -8.02 12.16 -4.35
N GLY A 124 -7.03 12.98 -4.73
CA GLY A 124 -6.01 12.60 -5.71
C GLY A 124 -5.22 11.36 -5.30
N ALA A 125 -4.74 11.33 -4.06
CA ALA A 125 -4.04 10.18 -3.50
C ALA A 125 -4.93 8.92 -3.45
N GLY A 126 -6.20 9.08 -3.08
CA GLY A 126 -7.19 8.01 -3.02
C GLY A 126 -7.51 7.39 -4.38
N ILE A 127 -7.45 8.16 -5.45
CA ILE A 127 -7.65 7.68 -6.84
C ILE A 127 -6.36 7.05 -7.40
N VAL A 128 -5.21 7.70 -7.20
CA VAL A 128 -3.94 7.25 -7.79
C VAL A 128 -3.42 5.99 -7.11
N SER A 129 -3.60 5.84 -5.80
CA SER A 129 -3.10 4.69 -5.05
C SER A 129 -3.63 3.34 -5.60
N PRO A 130 -4.94 3.12 -5.80
CA PRO A 130 -5.45 1.88 -6.40
C PRO A 130 -5.03 1.71 -7.87
N ILE A 131 -4.92 2.79 -8.64
CA ILE A 131 -4.46 2.73 -10.04
C ILE A 131 -3.03 2.21 -10.10
N VAL A 132 -2.13 2.76 -9.28
CA VAL A 132 -0.73 2.32 -9.21
C VAL A 132 -0.63 0.88 -8.69
N ASN A 133 -1.38 0.54 -7.63
CA ASN A 133 -1.41 -0.82 -7.09
C ASN A 133 -1.81 -1.85 -8.15
N THR A 134 -2.90 -1.60 -8.87
CA THR A 134 -3.39 -2.48 -9.93
C THR A 134 -2.47 -2.48 -11.16
N GLY A 135 -1.99 -1.31 -11.58
CA GLY A 135 -1.08 -1.19 -12.72
C GLY A 135 0.22 -1.97 -12.54
N ILE A 136 0.84 -1.88 -11.36
CA ILE A 136 2.06 -2.63 -11.05
C ILE A 136 1.79 -4.12 -10.93
N PHE A 137 0.64 -4.52 -10.39
CA PHE A 137 0.24 -5.92 -10.35
C PHE A 137 0.08 -6.50 -11.77
N LEU A 138 -0.57 -5.78 -12.68
CA LEU A 138 -0.72 -6.20 -14.07
C LEU A 138 0.62 -6.26 -14.81
N LEU A 139 1.52 -5.30 -14.59
CA LEU A 139 2.87 -5.32 -15.14
C LEU A 139 3.68 -6.52 -14.62
N GLY A 140 3.58 -6.82 -13.32
CA GLY A 140 4.21 -7.99 -12.74
C GLY A 140 3.66 -9.29 -13.30
N CYS A 141 2.36 -9.38 -13.52
CA CYS A 141 1.73 -10.51 -14.19
C CYS A 141 2.25 -10.68 -15.63
N LEU A 142 2.37 -9.58 -16.39
CA LEU A 142 2.92 -9.62 -17.73
C LEU A 142 4.39 -10.08 -17.77
N VAL A 143 5.21 -9.58 -16.86
CA VAL A 143 6.66 -9.87 -16.86
C VAL A 143 6.98 -11.28 -16.35
N PHE A 144 6.34 -11.69 -15.26
CA PHE A 144 6.69 -12.96 -14.57
C PHE A 144 5.77 -14.13 -14.90
N PHE A 145 4.56 -13.86 -15.36
CA PHE A 145 3.54 -14.90 -15.61
C PHE A 145 3.10 -14.98 -17.07
N TYR A 146 3.71 -14.19 -17.96
CA TYR A 146 3.35 -14.17 -19.37
C TYR A 146 3.44 -15.56 -20.03
N ASP A 147 4.52 -16.29 -19.79
CA ASP A 147 4.71 -17.63 -20.33
C ASP A 147 3.64 -18.61 -19.85
N THR A 148 3.25 -18.51 -18.57
CA THR A 148 2.20 -19.35 -17.99
C THR A 148 0.83 -19.00 -18.56
N ILE A 149 0.52 -17.72 -18.71
CA ILE A 149 -0.73 -17.25 -19.31
C ILE A 149 -0.79 -17.62 -20.80
N ALA A 150 0.31 -17.48 -21.52
CA ALA A 150 0.42 -17.88 -22.93
C ALA A 150 0.23 -19.38 -23.10
N GLN A 151 0.81 -20.22 -22.25
CA GLN A 151 0.60 -21.67 -22.26
C GLN A 151 -0.84 -22.07 -21.97
N LEU A 152 -1.48 -21.44 -20.98
CA LEU A 152 -2.90 -21.67 -20.67
C LEU A 152 -3.81 -21.24 -21.83
N SER A 153 -3.51 -20.13 -22.48
CA SER A 153 -4.22 -19.65 -23.67
C SER A 153 -4.10 -20.61 -24.85
N LEU A 154 -2.93 -21.20 -25.07
CA LEU A 154 -2.68 -22.20 -26.12
C LEU A 154 -3.40 -23.54 -25.86
N ILE A 155 -3.58 -23.94 -24.61
CA ILE A 155 -4.29 -25.16 -24.21
C ILE A 155 -5.81 -25.00 -24.41
N HIS A 156 -6.35 -23.80 -24.32
CA HIS A 156 -7.76 -23.50 -24.54
C HIS A 156 -8.16 -23.23 -25.99
N ILE A 157 -7.19 -23.14 -26.87
CA ILE A 157 -7.40 -23.06 -28.32
C ILE A 157 -7.21 -24.45 -28.95
#